data_fe9381cde80482d469f970c0e4c96c54
#
_entry.id   fe9381cde80482d469f970c0e4c96c54
#
_cell.length_a   1.000
_cell.length_b   1.000
_cell.length_c   1.000
_cell.angle_alpha   90.00
_cell.angle_beta   90.00
_cell.angle_gamma   90.00
#
_symmetry.space_group_name_H-M   'P 1'
#
loop_
_entity.id
_entity.type
_entity.pdbx_description
1 polymer ?
#
loop_
_entity_poly.entity_id
_entity_poly.type
_entity_poly.pdbx_seq_one_letter_code
_entity_poly.pdbx_strand_id
1 'polypeptide(L)'
;ITEEREDFIMLKQLSIYAENKKGVMQNITGILKNEDINILGSVTNDSAENGIVRMVVSDPDKAKEALIAAGYLCHVIDVIGVEVEDKTGNLNDLLLTLKDSNVSVDYLYLSFNRDSGKPIMVFHTEDIMEVRSCLKSRGYTVL
;
A
#
# COMPACT_ATOMS: atom_id res chain seq x y z
N ILE A 1 -11.34 -25.41 2.41
CA ILE A 1 -10.36 -25.24 1.31
C ILE A 1 -10.54 -23.91 0.62
N THR A 2 -11.77 -23.46 0.38
CA THR A 2 -12.06 -22.14 -0.20
C THR A 2 -11.84 -20.98 0.78
N GLU A 3 -12.10 -21.19 2.07
CA GLU A 3 -11.88 -20.19 3.12
C GLU A 3 -10.39 -19.91 3.34
N GLU A 4 -9.54 -20.94 3.27
CA GLU A 4 -8.09 -20.78 3.39
C GLU A 4 -7.49 -19.97 2.24
N ARG A 5 -8.08 -20.02 1.04
CA ARG A 5 -7.61 -19.24 -0.12
C ARG A 5 -7.94 -17.76 -0.01
N GLU A 6 -9.07 -17.39 0.59
CA GLU A 6 -9.44 -15.99 0.81
C GLU A 6 -8.52 -15.30 1.81
N ASP A 7 -8.05 -16.03 2.82
CA ASP A 7 -7.10 -15.51 3.83
C ASP A 7 -5.72 -15.19 3.25
N PHE A 8 -5.37 -15.74 2.08
CA PHE A 8 -4.11 -15.47 1.38
C PHE A 8 -4.18 -14.31 0.40
N ILE A 9 -5.36 -13.74 0.15
CA ILE A 9 -5.51 -12.55 -0.71
C ILE A 9 -5.17 -11.32 0.13
N MET A 10 -3.99 -10.77 -0.12
CA MET A 10 -3.52 -9.58 0.56
C MET A 10 -3.52 -8.38 -0.38
N LEU A 11 -3.61 -7.20 0.21
CA LEU A 11 -3.40 -5.96 -0.53
C LEU A 11 -1.97 -5.94 -1.08
N LYS A 12 -1.83 -5.61 -2.35
CA LYS A 12 -0.55 -5.56 -3.04
C LYS A 12 -0.10 -4.13 -3.25
N GLN A 13 1.18 -3.91 -3.06
CA GLN A 13 1.81 -2.61 -3.28
C GLN A 13 2.91 -2.73 -4.32
N LEU A 14 2.97 -1.74 -5.21
CA LEU A 14 4.13 -1.54 -6.07
C LEU A 14 5.20 -0.76 -5.29
N SER A 15 6.42 -1.24 -5.34
CA SER A 15 7.60 -0.51 -4.87
C SER A 15 8.49 -0.24 -6.08
N ILE A 16 8.56 1.02 -6.49
CA ILE A 16 9.25 1.44 -7.71
C ILE A 16 10.51 2.19 -7.31
N TYR A 17 11.65 1.70 -7.76
CA TYR A 17 12.94 2.35 -7.51
C TYR A 17 13.16 3.39 -8.61
N ALA A 18 13.17 4.65 -8.23
CA ALA A 18 13.33 5.76 -9.16
C ALA A 18 14.10 6.87 -8.50
N GLU A 19 15.02 7.49 -9.26
CA GLU A 19 15.72 8.68 -8.79
C GLU A 19 14.73 9.84 -8.62
N ASN A 20 14.88 10.61 -7.57
CA ASN A 20 14.05 11.80 -7.33
C ASN A 20 14.52 12.95 -8.24
N LYS A 21 14.19 12.84 -9.52
CA LYS A 21 14.49 13.83 -10.55
C LYS A 21 13.22 14.41 -11.11
N LYS A 22 13.33 15.65 -11.63
CA LYS A 22 12.23 16.32 -12.31
C LYS A 22 11.68 15.45 -13.44
N GLY A 23 10.38 15.25 -13.46
CA GLY A 23 9.69 14.51 -14.51
C GLY A 23 9.60 13.00 -14.32
N VAL A 24 10.30 12.42 -13.34
CA VAL A 24 10.25 10.96 -13.10
C VAL A 24 8.86 10.52 -12.64
N MET A 25 8.27 11.22 -11.69
CA MET A 25 6.91 10.90 -11.21
C MET A 25 5.88 11.06 -12.33
N GLN A 26 6.01 12.09 -13.14
CA GLN A 26 5.13 12.29 -14.29
C GLN A 26 5.29 11.14 -15.30
N ASN A 27 6.50 10.68 -15.53
CA ASN A 27 6.75 9.57 -16.45
C ASN A 27 6.13 8.26 -15.93
N ILE A 28 6.31 7.95 -14.65
CA ILE A 28 5.72 6.77 -14.02
C ILE A 28 4.19 6.81 -14.11
N THR A 29 3.59 7.93 -13.70
CA THR A 29 2.13 8.06 -13.72
C THR A 29 1.58 8.06 -15.15
N GLY A 30 2.32 8.60 -16.12
CA GLY A 30 1.97 8.54 -17.54
C GLY A 30 1.94 7.12 -18.09
N ILE A 31 2.89 6.28 -17.70
CA ILE A 31 2.93 4.86 -18.07
C ILE A 31 1.67 4.16 -17.54
N LEU A 32 1.33 4.38 -16.27
CA LEU A 32 0.15 3.78 -15.65
C LEU A 32 -1.15 4.26 -16.31
N LYS A 33 -1.23 5.54 -16.62
CA LYS A 33 -2.37 6.11 -17.34
C LYS A 33 -2.57 5.45 -18.70
N ASN A 34 -1.50 5.26 -19.46
CA ASN A 34 -1.56 4.64 -20.78
C ASN A 34 -2.02 3.17 -20.72
N GLU A 35 -1.78 2.49 -19.61
CA GLU A 35 -2.24 1.12 -19.37
C GLU A 35 -3.60 1.05 -18.70
N ASP A 36 -4.28 2.17 -18.54
CA ASP A 36 -5.58 2.27 -17.86
C ASP A 36 -5.54 1.75 -16.42
N ILE A 37 -4.48 2.05 -15.70
CA ILE A 37 -4.29 1.65 -14.31
C ILE A 37 -4.52 2.85 -13.40
N ASN A 38 -5.43 2.71 -12.44
CA ASN A 38 -5.75 3.74 -11.46
C ASN A 38 -4.82 3.66 -10.26
N ILE A 39 -4.31 4.79 -9.81
CA ILE A 39 -3.51 4.92 -8.59
C ILE A 39 -4.46 5.19 -7.43
N LEU A 40 -4.50 4.27 -6.47
CA LEU A 40 -5.44 4.32 -5.34
C LEU A 40 -4.84 4.99 -4.10
N GLY A 41 -3.53 5.02 -4.01
CA GLY A 41 -2.79 5.67 -2.93
C GLY A 41 -1.30 5.59 -3.23
N SER A 42 -0.55 6.57 -2.77
CA SER A 42 0.91 6.56 -2.99
C SER A 42 1.65 7.39 -1.95
N VAL A 43 2.92 7.05 -1.78
CA VAL A 43 3.86 7.84 -1.00
C VAL A 43 5.22 7.83 -1.69
N THR A 44 5.86 8.98 -1.73
CA THR A 44 7.21 9.13 -2.28
C THR A 44 8.17 9.52 -1.17
N ASN A 45 9.39 9.01 -1.27
CA ASN A 45 10.43 9.35 -0.32
C ASN A 45 11.23 10.55 -0.82
N ASP A 46 11.65 11.41 0.10
CA ASP A 46 12.36 12.66 -0.19
C ASP A 46 13.88 12.49 -0.43
N SER A 47 14.40 11.28 -0.30
CA SER A 47 15.82 11.01 -0.53
C SER A 47 16.16 11.02 -2.03
N ALA A 48 17.10 11.87 -2.42
CA ALA A 48 17.53 12.00 -3.81
C ALA A 48 18.31 10.78 -4.32
N GLU A 49 18.99 10.05 -3.43
CA GLU A 49 19.90 8.97 -3.81
C GLU A 49 19.23 7.59 -3.90
N ASN A 50 18.18 7.37 -3.12
CA ASN A 50 17.48 6.09 -3.06
C ASN A 50 15.97 6.29 -3.04
N GLY A 51 15.45 6.96 -4.07
CA GLY A 51 14.02 7.22 -4.18
C GLY A 51 13.23 5.93 -4.36
N ILE A 52 12.24 5.73 -3.53
CA ILE A 52 11.27 4.66 -3.68
C ILE A 52 9.88 5.29 -3.74
N VAL A 53 9.15 4.96 -4.79
CA VAL A 53 7.74 5.31 -4.93
C VAL A 53 6.93 4.09 -4.56
N ARG A 54 6.09 4.20 -3.55
CA ARG A 54 5.20 3.13 -3.12
C ARG A 54 3.78 3.51 -3.47
N MET A 55 3.05 2.59 -4.09
CA MET A 55 1.67 2.85 -4.45
C MET A 55 0.82 1.58 -4.48
N VAL A 56 -0.44 1.77 -4.19
CA VAL A 56 -1.48 0.76 -4.42
C VAL A 56 -2.21 1.15 -5.69
N VAL A 57 -2.35 0.21 -6.61
CA VAL A 57 -2.94 0.44 -7.93
C VAL A 57 -4.03 -0.59 -8.23
N SER A 58 -4.86 -0.31 -9.23
CA SER A 58 -5.98 -1.18 -9.60
C SER A 58 -5.56 -2.53 -10.19
N ASP A 59 -4.40 -2.60 -10.83
CA ASP A 59 -3.86 -3.82 -11.43
C ASP A 59 -2.34 -3.87 -11.23
N PRO A 60 -1.87 -4.41 -10.09
CA PRO A 60 -0.45 -4.39 -9.75
C PRO A 60 0.43 -5.21 -10.69
N ASP A 61 -0.03 -6.34 -11.19
CA ASP A 61 0.78 -7.19 -12.07
C ASP A 61 1.00 -6.53 -13.43
N LYS A 62 -0.05 -5.97 -14.02
CA LYS A 62 0.03 -5.22 -15.27
C LYS A 62 0.90 -3.97 -15.12
N ALA A 63 0.78 -3.27 -14.00
CA ALA A 63 1.59 -2.11 -13.70
C ALA A 63 3.08 -2.48 -13.61
N LYS A 64 3.40 -3.54 -12.91
CA LYS A 64 4.77 -4.04 -12.81
C LYS A 64 5.37 -4.34 -14.18
N GLU A 65 4.63 -5.06 -15.02
CA GLU A 65 5.10 -5.39 -16.38
C GLU A 65 5.39 -4.14 -17.21
N ALA A 66 4.48 -3.17 -17.18
CA ALA A 66 4.63 -1.93 -17.92
C ALA A 66 5.83 -1.09 -17.45
N LEU A 67 6.02 -1.01 -16.14
CA LEU A 67 7.12 -0.25 -15.54
C LEU A 67 8.48 -0.91 -15.81
N ILE A 68 8.55 -2.23 -15.72
CA ILE A 68 9.77 -2.97 -16.05
C ILE A 68 10.12 -2.81 -17.53
N ALA A 69 9.14 -2.88 -18.42
CA ALA A 69 9.34 -2.65 -19.85
C ALA A 69 9.86 -1.23 -20.16
N ALA A 70 9.53 -0.26 -19.32
CA ALA A 70 10.00 1.12 -19.43
C ALA A 70 11.38 1.35 -18.77
N GLY A 71 11.99 0.31 -18.20
CA GLY A 71 13.32 0.38 -17.60
C GLY A 71 13.36 0.65 -16.10
N TYR A 72 12.23 0.65 -15.41
CA TYR A 72 12.20 0.82 -13.96
C TYR A 72 12.37 -0.51 -13.24
N LEU A 73 13.08 -0.48 -12.13
CA LEU A 73 13.10 -1.60 -11.19
C LEU A 73 11.86 -1.49 -10.30
N CYS A 74 11.06 -2.55 -10.26
CA CYS A 74 9.78 -2.54 -9.59
C CYS A 74 9.48 -3.91 -8.97
N HIS A 75 8.98 -3.89 -7.74
CA HIS A 75 8.53 -5.08 -7.02
C HIS A 75 7.08 -4.95 -6.60
N VAL A 76 6.40 -6.08 -6.51
CA VAL A 76 5.07 -6.18 -5.88
C VAL A 76 5.24 -6.90 -4.56
N ILE A 77 4.80 -6.27 -3.49
CA ILE A 77 4.88 -6.82 -2.13
C ILE A 77 3.52 -6.81 -1.45
N ASP A 78 3.38 -7.65 -0.44
CA ASP A 78 2.20 -7.67 0.41
C ASP A 78 2.27 -6.53 1.43
N VAL A 79 1.14 -5.85 1.64
CA VAL A 79 0.98 -4.82 2.66
C VAL A 79 -0.35 -5.01 3.38
N ILE A 80 -0.52 -4.32 4.48
CA ILE A 80 -1.78 -4.32 5.23
C ILE A 80 -2.56 -3.06 4.89
N GLY A 81 -3.84 -3.23 4.58
CA GLY A 81 -4.78 -2.14 4.43
C GLY A 81 -5.86 -2.24 5.50
N VAL A 82 -6.04 -1.20 6.28
CA VAL A 82 -7.07 -1.13 7.32
C VAL A 82 -8.05 -0.02 6.99
N GLU A 83 -9.30 -0.39 6.76
CA GLU A 83 -10.38 0.58 6.56
C GLU A 83 -10.84 1.11 7.92
N VAL A 84 -10.88 2.43 8.07
CA VAL A 84 -11.25 3.10 9.31
C VAL A 84 -12.33 4.14 9.06
N GLU A 85 -13.02 4.55 10.12
CA GLU A 85 -13.95 5.68 10.03
C GLU A 85 -13.18 6.98 9.82
N ASP A 86 -13.72 7.87 8.99
CA ASP A 86 -13.15 9.19 8.75
C ASP A 86 -13.50 10.13 9.92
N LYS A 87 -12.68 10.04 10.96
CA LYS A 87 -12.88 10.85 12.18
C LYS A 87 -11.54 11.23 12.79
N THR A 88 -11.54 12.30 13.57
CA THR A 88 -10.38 12.75 14.33
C THR A 88 -9.86 11.63 15.24
N GLY A 89 -8.57 11.37 15.18
CA GLY A 89 -7.91 10.37 16.02
C GLY A 89 -7.89 8.95 15.47
N ASN A 90 -8.46 8.70 14.29
CA ASN A 90 -8.49 7.35 13.72
C ASN A 90 -7.09 6.72 13.54
N LEU A 91 -6.13 7.51 13.08
CA LEU A 91 -4.75 7.05 12.92
C LEU A 91 -4.09 6.78 14.28
N ASN A 92 -4.30 7.67 15.24
CA ASN A 92 -3.77 7.49 16.58
C ASN A 92 -4.30 6.22 17.25
N ASP A 93 -5.58 5.93 17.07
CA ASP A 93 -6.21 4.73 17.62
C ASP A 93 -5.58 3.46 17.02
N LEU A 94 -5.39 3.44 15.71
CA LEU A 94 -4.72 2.32 15.03
C LEU A 94 -3.28 2.16 15.52
N LEU A 95 -2.52 3.24 15.59
CA LEU A 95 -1.12 3.20 16.03
C LEU A 95 -0.98 2.76 17.49
N LEU A 96 -1.91 3.14 18.37
CA LEU A 96 -1.96 2.65 19.74
C LEU A 96 -2.17 1.13 19.80
N THR A 97 -3.10 0.63 19.00
CA THR A 97 -3.35 -0.81 18.91
C THR A 97 -2.10 -1.57 18.46
N LEU A 98 -1.41 -1.05 17.44
CA LEU A 98 -0.17 -1.66 16.94
C LEU A 98 0.96 -1.61 17.97
N LYS A 99 1.09 -0.49 18.67
CA LYS A 99 2.06 -0.34 19.77
C LYS A 99 1.79 -1.33 20.89
N ASP A 100 0.55 -1.46 21.32
CA ASP A 100 0.15 -2.38 22.39
C ASP A 100 0.37 -3.85 22.02
N SER A 101 0.34 -4.13 20.71
CA SER A 101 0.62 -5.47 20.16
C SER A 101 2.09 -5.68 19.81
N ASN A 102 2.94 -4.74 20.17
CA ASN A 102 4.40 -4.77 19.90
C ASN A 102 4.73 -4.86 18.41
N VAL A 103 3.99 -4.14 17.58
CA VAL A 103 4.17 -4.14 16.12
C VAL A 103 4.90 -2.86 15.70
N SER A 104 5.99 -3.01 14.94
CA SER A 104 6.69 -1.91 14.31
C SER A 104 6.17 -1.69 12.89
N VAL A 105 5.89 -0.44 12.58
CA VAL A 105 5.43 -0.01 11.25
C VAL A 105 6.61 0.64 10.51
N ASP A 106 6.98 0.09 9.35
CA ASP A 106 8.10 0.61 8.57
C ASP A 106 7.74 1.92 7.87
N TYR A 107 6.52 1.99 7.33
CA TYR A 107 5.95 3.19 6.72
C TYR A 107 4.43 3.03 6.64
N LEU A 108 3.74 4.16 6.50
CA LEU A 108 2.29 4.20 6.42
C LEU A 108 1.86 5.33 5.48
N TYR A 109 0.83 5.08 4.68
CA TYR A 109 0.22 6.09 3.84
C TYR A 109 -1.27 5.84 3.67
N LEU A 110 -1.96 6.80 3.09
CA LEU A 110 -3.40 6.83 2.99
C LEU A 110 -3.88 6.44 1.61
N SER A 111 -4.92 5.62 1.58
CA SER A 111 -5.74 5.34 0.43
C SER A 111 -7.21 5.52 0.82
N PHE A 112 -8.10 5.26 -0.11
CA PHE A 112 -9.55 5.35 0.13
C PHE A 112 -10.26 4.18 -0.52
N ASN A 113 -11.27 3.67 0.16
CA ASN A 113 -12.23 2.77 -0.45
C ASN A 113 -13.11 3.59 -1.41
N ARG A 114 -13.10 3.26 -2.69
CA ARG A 114 -13.84 4.01 -3.72
C ARG A 114 -15.35 3.85 -3.59
N ASP A 115 -15.81 2.76 -3.01
CA ASP A 115 -17.24 2.50 -2.81
C ASP A 115 -17.79 3.17 -1.57
N SER A 116 -17.12 3.01 -0.42
CA SER A 116 -17.58 3.57 0.86
C SER A 116 -17.11 5.01 1.11
N GLY A 117 -16.04 5.43 0.44
CA GLY A 117 -15.38 6.71 0.71
C GLY A 117 -14.53 6.72 1.99
N LYS A 118 -14.47 5.60 2.71
CA LYS A 118 -13.72 5.53 3.96
C LYS A 118 -12.21 5.47 3.72
N PRO A 119 -11.43 6.08 4.63
CA PRO A 119 -9.97 5.99 4.56
C PRO A 119 -9.47 4.56 4.75
N ILE A 120 -8.42 4.23 4.04
CA ILE A 120 -7.67 2.99 4.20
C ILE A 120 -6.25 3.36 4.59
N MET A 121 -5.82 2.93 5.78
CA MET A 121 -4.44 3.07 6.21
C MET A 121 -3.64 1.91 5.66
N VAL A 122 -2.67 2.21 4.77
CA VAL A 122 -1.81 1.21 4.15
C VAL A 122 -0.46 1.25 4.84
N PHE A 123 0.02 0.11 5.31
CA PHE A 123 1.32 0.05 5.97
C PHE A 123 2.00 -1.29 5.79
N HIS A 124 3.32 -1.28 5.99
CA HIS A 124 4.15 -2.47 5.94
C HIS A 124 4.72 -2.80 7.32
N THR A 125 4.77 -4.09 7.62
CA THR A 125 5.40 -4.65 8.81
C THR A 125 5.99 -6.01 8.44
N GLU A 126 6.91 -6.52 9.26
CA GLU A 126 7.58 -7.79 8.96
C GLU A 126 6.64 -8.99 9.05
N ASP A 127 5.84 -9.09 10.10
CA ASP A 127 4.99 -10.24 10.37
C ASP A 127 3.55 -10.00 9.90
N ILE A 128 3.37 -9.82 8.59
CA ILE A 128 2.09 -9.40 7.99
C ILE A 128 0.92 -10.30 8.38
N MET A 129 1.08 -11.63 8.30
CA MET A 129 -0.02 -12.57 8.61
C MET A 129 -0.47 -12.47 10.06
N GLU A 130 0.48 -12.39 10.97
CA GLU A 130 0.22 -12.30 12.40
C GLU A 130 -0.43 -10.97 12.77
N VAL A 131 0.09 -9.88 12.25
CA VAL A 131 -0.46 -8.54 12.47
C VAL A 131 -1.86 -8.42 11.90
N ARG A 132 -2.10 -8.95 10.71
CA ARG A 132 -3.41 -9.00 10.07
C ARG A 132 -4.43 -9.74 10.95
N SER A 133 -4.07 -10.90 11.46
CA SER A 133 -4.91 -11.68 12.38
C SER A 133 -5.20 -10.93 13.67
N CYS A 134 -4.20 -10.27 14.23
CA CYS A 134 -4.34 -9.45 15.43
C CYS A 134 -5.33 -8.30 15.24
N LEU A 135 -5.22 -7.56 14.14
CA LEU A 135 -6.13 -6.45 13.83
C LEU A 135 -7.56 -6.94 13.62
N LYS A 136 -7.76 -8.03 12.91
CA LYS A 136 -9.08 -8.64 12.72
C LYS A 136 -9.70 -9.04 14.04
N SER A 137 -8.93 -9.63 14.95
CA SER A 137 -9.40 -10.06 16.27
C SER A 137 -9.84 -8.87 17.13
N ARG A 138 -9.31 -7.68 16.88
CA ARG A 138 -9.65 -6.45 17.58
C ARG A 138 -10.78 -5.65 16.91
N GLY A 139 -11.40 -6.23 15.88
CA GLY A 139 -12.56 -5.63 15.22
C GLY A 139 -12.24 -4.70 14.06
N TYR A 140 -10.98 -4.59 13.63
CA TYR A 140 -10.63 -3.80 12.46
C TYR A 140 -11.03 -4.50 11.17
N THR A 141 -11.44 -3.71 10.19
CA THR A 141 -11.70 -4.17 8.83
C THR A 141 -10.37 -4.17 8.05
N VAL A 142 -9.84 -5.36 7.81
CA VAL A 142 -8.55 -5.55 7.13
C VAL A 142 -8.77 -6.06 5.71
N LEU A 143 -8.13 -5.43 4.75
CA LEU A 143 -8.22 -5.77 3.34
C LEU A 143 -7.24 -6.88 2.94
#